data_d05999e733e1506ff30266f023a56b0c
#
_entry.id   d05999e733e1506ff30266f023a56b0c
#
_cell.length_a   1.000
_cell.length_b   1.000
_cell.length_c   1.000
_cell.angle_alpha   90.00
_cell.angle_beta   90.00
_cell.angle_gamma   90.00
#
_symmetry.space_group_name_H-M   'P 1'
#
loop_
_entity.id
_entity.type
_entity.pdbx_description
1 polymer ?
#
loop_
_entity_poly.entity_id
_entity_poly.type
_entity_poly.pdbx_seq_one_letter_code
_entity_poly.pdbx_strand_id
1 'polypeptide(L)'
;MPLAMLVPALWAWSQDRAASVAMGYFLPASRGLRQGVATFFGASVWAGILLWGAASVCFVAVHAVLWSPRPGSQKAFCYLIAAVLMAVPPFGIVGWAHPIRAAGVLFPEWGWWGLAATATGLLVMTTKAWPVAAIALADAWARLFGLPRVTVFNL
;
A
#
# COMPACT_ATOMS: atom_id res chain seq x y z
N MET A 1 -9.57 -2.64 3.00
CA MET A 1 -8.80 -1.37 3.03
C MET A 1 -8.47 -0.87 1.60
N PRO A 2 -9.46 -0.45 0.81
CA PRO A 2 -9.22 -0.03 -0.58
C PRO A 2 -8.45 1.29 -0.68
N LEU A 3 -8.57 2.15 0.34
CA LEU A 3 -7.79 3.41 0.40
C LEU A 3 -6.28 3.20 0.39
N ALA A 4 -5.80 1.98 0.73
CA ALA A 4 -4.39 1.63 0.59
C ALA A 4 -3.87 1.76 -0.85
N MET A 5 -4.75 1.64 -1.85
CA MET A 5 -4.41 1.83 -3.26
C MET A 5 -4.05 3.29 -3.61
N LEU A 6 -4.49 4.26 -2.81
CA LEU A 6 -4.12 5.68 -3.01
C LEU A 6 -2.74 6.02 -2.46
N VAL A 7 -2.18 5.17 -1.59
CA VAL A 7 -0.87 5.43 -0.95
C VAL A 7 0.26 5.61 -1.97
N PRO A 8 0.38 4.79 -3.04
CA PRO A 8 1.40 5.00 -4.05
C PRO A 8 1.31 6.36 -4.76
N ALA A 9 0.08 6.83 -5.03
CA ALA A 9 -0.13 8.15 -5.62
C ALA A 9 0.33 9.25 -4.65
N LEU A 10 -0.10 9.21 -3.40
CA LEU A 10 0.33 10.17 -2.37
C LEU A 10 1.84 10.14 -2.18
N TRP A 11 2.45 8.95 -2.13
CA TRP A 11 3.89 8.77 -2.04
C TRP A 11 4.63 9.38 -3.24
N ALA A 12 4.16 9.10 -4.46
CA ALA A 12 4.80 9.58 -5.68
C ALA A 12 4.74 11.11 -5.82
N TRP A 13 3.66 11.73 -5.34
CA TRP A 13 3.41 13.17 -5.48
C TRP A 13 3.72 13.98 -4.23
N SER A 14 4.20 13.35 -3.16
CA SER A 14 4.46 13.99 -1.87
C SER A 14 5.68 14.92 -1.83
N GLN A 15 6.44 15.02 -2.92
CA GLN A 15 7.72 15.74 -2.99
C GLN A 15 8.66 15.23 -1.87
N ASP A 16 9.16 16.11 -1.00
CA ASP A 16 10.09 15.74 0.08
C ASP A 16 9.41 15.04 1.29
N ARG A 17 8.11 14.77 1.23
CA ARG A 17 7.33 14.19 2.34
C ARG A 17 7.02 12.70 2.20
N ALA A 18 7.78 12.00 1.36
CA ALA A 18 7.57 10.56 1.13
C ALA A 18 7.63 9.74 2.42
N ALA A 19 8.54 10.07 3.33
CA ALA A 19 8.63 9.44 4.64
C ALA A 19 7.36 9.68 5.48
N SER A 20 6.81 10.89 5.48
CA SER A 20 5.59 11.21 6.25
C SER A 20 4.38 10.46 5.71
N VAL A 21 4.26 10.33 4.39
CA VAL A 21 3.19 9.53 3.76
C VAL A 21 3.32 8.05 4.13
N ALA A 22 4.54 7.50 4.06
CA ALA A 22 4.82 6.13 4.45
C ALA A 22 4.51 5.90 5.94
N MET A 23 4.93 6.81 6.83
CA MET A 23 4.59 6.75 8.26
C MET A 23 3.07 6.73 8.46
N GLY A 24 2.35 7.67 7.85
CA GLY A 24 0.90 7.78 7.96
C GLY A 24 0.13 6.53 7.54
N TYR A 25 0.73 5.72 6.65
CA TYR A 25 0.15 4.45 6.22
C TYR A 25 0.61 3.27 7.07
N PHE A 26 1.93 3.06 7.21
CA PHE A 26 2.47 1.84 7.80
C PHE A 26 2.28 1.74 9.32
N LEU A 27 2.32 2.85 10.05
CA LEU A 27 2.08 2.82 11.49
C LEU A 27 0.66 2.34 11.84
N PRO A 28 -0.40 2.91 11.25
CA PRO A 28 -1.76 2.42 11.51
C PRO A 28 -2.02 1.03 10.94
N ALA A 29 -1.45 0.70 9.76
CA ALA A 29 -1.67 -0.59 9.11
C ALA A 29 -1.10 -1.75 9.93
N SER A 30 0.01 -1.53 10.62
CA SER A 30 0.70 -2.54 11.45
C SER A 30 0.36 -2.48 12.94
N ARG A 31 -0.58 -1.62 13.35
CA ARG A 31 -0.94 -1.42 14.78
C ARG A 31 -1.33 -2.70 15.53
N GLY A 32 -1.92 -3.68 14.84
CA GLY A 32 -2.32 -4.96 15.41
C GLY A 32 -1.14 -5.82 15.86
N LEU A 33 0.08 -5.55 15.36
CA LEU A 33 1.28 -6.30 15.70
C LEU A 33 1.60 -6.25 17.19
N ARG A 34 1.36 -5.10 17.82
CA ARG A 34 1.63 -4.89 19.26
C ARG A 34 0.89 -5.92 20.11
N GLN A 35 -0.38 -6.10 19.84
CA GLN A 35 -1.25 -6.99 20.63
C GLN A 35 -1.16 -8.44 20.15
N GLY A 36 -1.01 -8.65 18.83
CA GLY A 36 -0.84 -9.98 18.24
C GLY A 36 0.37 -10.72 18.81
N VAL A 37 1.52 -10.04 18.93
CA VAL A 37 2.73 -10.62 19.52
C VAL A 37 2.53 -10.96 21.01
N ALA A 38 1.95 -10.06 21.78
CA ALA A 38 1.69 -10.30 23.20
C ALA A 38 0.77 -11.50 23.40
N THR A 39 -0.30 -11.61 22.61
CA THR A 39 -1.27 -12.71 22.71
C THR A 39 -0.68 -14.04 22.24
N PHE A 40 0.04 -14.05 21.11
CA PHE A 40 0.54 -15.28 20.50
C PHE A 40 1.69 -15.90 21.32
N PHE A 41 2.59 -15.09 21.84
CA PHE A 41 3.76 -15.57 22.57
C PHE A 41 3.59 -15.55 24.08
N GLY A 42 2.42 -15.10 24.61
CA GLY A 42 2.26 -14.90 26.05
C GLY A 42 3.26 -13.88 26.64
N ALA A 43 3.82 -13.01 25.78
CA ALA A 43 4.86 -12.08 26.10
C ALA A 43 4.29 -10.73 26.58
N SER A 44 5.17 -9.88 27.14
CA SER A 44 4.78 -8.52 27.49
C SER A 44 4.47 -7.69 26.24
N VAL A 45 3.57 -6.72 26.37
CA VAL A 45 3.17 -5.80 25.28
C VAL A 45 4.39 -5.05 24.71
N TRP A 46 5.44 -4.85 25.50
CA TRP A 46 6.68 -4.19 25.07
C TRP A 46 7.37 -4.87 23.91
N ALA A 47 7.40 -6.21 23.89
CA ALA A 47 7.97 -6.96 22.76
C ALA A 47 7.20 -6.67 21.47
N GLY A 48 5.88 -6.58 21.54
CA GLY A 48 5.03 -6.20 20.42
C GLY A 48 5.23 -4.76 19.97
N ILE A 49 5.43 -3.83 20.89
CA ILE A 49 5.72 -2.42 20.59
C ILE A 49 7.07 -2.28 19.88
N LEU A 50 8.11 -2.97 20.35
CA LEU A 50 9.43 -2.94 19.73
C LEU A 50 9.39 -3.51 18.31
N LEU A 51 8.74 -4.66 18.13
CA LEU A 51 8.59 -5.26 16.80
C LEU A 51 7.77 -4.38 15.85
N TRP A 52 6.68 -3.79 16.35
CA TRP A 52 5.87 -2.84 15.57
C TRP A 52 6.69 -1.61 15.16
N GLY A 53 7.47 -1.05 16.07
CA GLY A 53 8.33 0.11 15.79
C GLY A 53 9.41 -0.24 14.77
N ALA A 54 10.13 -1.34 14.97
CA ALA A 54 11.17 -1.80 14.05
C ALA A 54 10.63 -2.05 12.64
N ALA A 55 9.51 -2.79 12.51
CA ALA A 55 8.88 -3.05 11.23
C ALA A 55 8.42 -1.76 10.53
N SER A 56 7.80 -0.84 11.28
CA SER A 56 7.34 0.43 10.72
C SER A 56 8.50 1.29 10.24
N VAL A 57 9.59 1.36 10.99
CA VAL A 57 10.81 2.09 10.59
C VAL A 57 11.41 1.48 9.32
N CYS A 58 11.51 0.15 9.22
CA CYS A 58 12.00 -0.52 8.01
C CYS A 58 11.16 -0.18 6.78
N PHE A 59 9.84 -0.23 6.90
CA PHE A 59 8.93 0.09 5.77
C PHE A 59 9.02 1.55 5.36
N VAL A 60 9.07 2.46 6.33
CA VAL A 60 9.24 3.90 6.07
C VAL A 60 10.59 4.17 5.41
N ALA A 61 11.67 3.55 5.90
CA ALA A 61 13.01 3.72 5.36
C ALA A 61 13.09 3.26 3.89
N VAL A 62 12.55 2.07 3.55
CA VAL A 62 12.51 1.59 2.18
C VAL A 62 11.81 2.58 1.25
N HIS A 63 10.64 3.09 1.65
CA HIS A 63 9.86 4.03 0.84
C HIS A 63 10.50 5.43 0.77
N ALA A 64 11.19 5.86 1.81
CA ALA A 64 11.90 7.15 1.82
C ALA A 64 13.15 7.11 0.94
N VAL A 65 13.96 6.05 1.05
CA VAL A 65 15.22 5.88 0.29
C VAL A 65 14.95 5.69 -1.20
N LEU A 66 13.91 4.93 -1.55
CA LEU A 66 13.56 4.65 -2.94
C LEU A 66 12.70 5.73 -3.58
N TRP A 67 12.35 6.79 -2.85
CA TRP A 67 11.63 7.89 -3.46
C TRP A 67 12.53 8.68 -4.43
N SER A 68 11.99 9.01 -5.60
CA SER A 68 12.70 9.77 -6.62
C SER A 68 11.92 11.03 -7.02
N PRO A 69 12.55 12.20 -7.11
CA PRO A 69 11.92 13.42 -7.60
C PRO A 69 11.63 13.38 -9.12
N ARG A 70 12.31 12.51 -9.86
CA ARG A 70 12.19 12.42 -11.31
C ARG A 70 10.83 11.87 -11.72
N PRO A 71 10.04 12.59 -12.53
CA PRO A 71 8.72 12.11 -12.96
C PRO A 71 8.83 10.96 -13.97
N GLY A 72 7.76 10.17 -14.09
CA GLY A 72 7.63 9.15 -15.12
C GLY A 72 7.94 7.73 -14.65
N SER A 73 8.47 6.92 -15.56
CA SER A 73 8.72 5.48 -15.33
C SER A 73 9.67 5.18 -14.18
N GLN A 74 10.58 6.10 -13.87
CA GLN A 74 11.53 5.93 -12.77
C GLN A 74 10.81 5.84 -11.41
N LYS A 75 9.79 6.65 -11.16
CA LYS A 75 8.99 6.55 -9.92
C LYS A 75 8.28 5.20 -9.82
N ALA A 76 7.69 4.74 -10.91
CA ALA A 76 7.04 3.44 -10.95
C ALA A 76 8.04 2.31 -10.69
N PHE A 77 9.24 2.39 -11.27
CA PHE A 77 10.30 1.41 -11.06
C PHE A 77 10.81 1.42 -9.61
N CYS A 78 11.06 2.59 -9.03
CA CYS A 78 11.44 2.70 -7.61
C CYS A 78 10.35 2.15 -6.69
N TYR A 79 9.08 2.42 -6.99
CA TYR A 79 7.97 1.87 -6.21
C TYR A 79 7.87 0.35 -6.36
N LEU A 80 8.10 -0.19 -7.57
CA LEU A 80 8.15 -1.64 -7.80
C LEU A 80 9.23 -2.30 -6.95
N ILE A 81 10.44 -1.71 -6.91
CA ILE A 81 11.52 -2.20 -6.06
C ILE A 81 11.10 -2.17 -4.59
N ALA A 82 10.48 -1.07 -4.12
CA ALA A 82 10.00 -0.99 -2.74
C ALA A 82 8.98 -2.08 -2.43
N ALA A 83 8.03 -2.32 -3.34
CA ALA A 83 7.01 -3.36 -3.19
C ALA A 83 7.63 -4.77 -3.16
N VAL A 84 8.61 -5.04 -4.03
CA VAL A 84 9.33 -6.34 -4.04
C VAL A 84 10.13 -6.51 -2.75
N LEU A 85 10.86 -5.51 -2.30
CA LEU A 85 11.60 -5.58 -1.03
C LEU A 85 10.69 -5.86 0.16
N MET A 86 9.51 -5.26 0.18
CA MET A 86 8.51 -5.53 1.22
C MET A 86 7.88 -6.93 1.14
N ALA A 87 7.99 -7.62 0.03
CA ALA A 87 7.49 -8.98 -0.14
C ALA A 87 8.53 -10.05 0.26
N VAL A 88 9.80 -9.68 0.42
CA VAL A 88 10.92 -10.59 0.68
C VAL A 88 11.44 -10.43 2.12
N PRO A 89 11.81 -11.51 2.83
CA PRO A 89 12.48 -11.40 4.13
C PRO A 89 13.76 -10.54 4.08
N PRO A 90 14.08 -9.78 5.12
CA PRO A 90 13.42 -9.71 6.42
C PRO A 90 12.15 -8.86 6.45
N PHE A 91 11.88 -8.03 5.44
CA PHE A 91 10.74 -7.10 5.42
C PHE A 91 9.41 -7.83 5.26
N GLY A 92 9.37 -8.91 4.45
CA GLY A 92 8.17 -9.70 4.16
C GLY A 92 7.57 -10.45 5.35
N ILE A 93 8.27 -10.56 6.47
CA ILE A 93 7.76 -11.18 7.70
C ILE A 93 6.52 -10.42 8.23
N VAL A 94 6.38 -9.13 7.90
CA VAL A 94 5.27 -8.28 8.32
C VAL A 94 4.36 -7.93 7.14
N GLY A 95 4.25 -8.81 6.16
CA GLY A 95 3.61 -8.61 4.86
C GLY A 95 2.13 -8.24 4.87
N TRP A 96 1.41 -8.31 6.02
CA TRP A 96 0.01 -7.87 6.08
C TRP A 96 -0.20 -6.37 5.85
N ALA A 97 0.82 -5.53 6.01
CA ALA A 97 0.76 -4.11 5.70
C ALA A 97 0.95 -3.82 4.21
N HIS A 98 1.27 -4.84 3.39
CA HIS A 98 1.54 -4.64 1.97
C HIS A 98 0.27 -4.23 1.20
N PRO A 99 0.30 -3.13 0.40
CA PRO A 99 -0.87 -2.64 -0.34
C PRO A 99 -1.50 -3.67 -1.30
N ILE A 100 -0.73 -4.62 -1.81
CA ILE A 100 -1.22 -5.68 -2.71
C ILE A 100 -2.34 -6.54 -2.10
N ARG A 101 -2.45 -6.56 -0.77
CA ARG A 101 -3.56 -7.26 -0.09
C ARG A 101 -4.94 -6.69 -0.41
N ALA A 102 -5.00 -5.48 -0.97
CA ALA A 102 -6.24 -4.94 -1.51
C ALA A 102 -6.84 -5.82 -2.61
N ALA A 103 -6.03 -6.65 -3.29
CA ALA A 103 -6.50 -7.59 -4.30
C ALA A 103 -7.59 -8.54 -3.78
N GLY A 104 -7.43 -9.07 -2.57
CA GLY A 104 -8.43 -9.96 -1.98
C GLY A 104 -9.77 -9.29 -1.66
N VAL A 105 -9.78 -7.96 -1.53
CA VAL A 105 -11.01 -7.19 -1.30
C VAL A 105 -11.60 -6.69 -2.62
N LEU A 106 -10.75 -6.21 -3.54
CA LEU A 106 -11.21 -5.61 -4.80
C LEU A 106 -11.57 -6.65 -5.85
N PHE A 107 -10.92 -7.81 -5.81
CA PHE A 107 -11.03 -8.88 -6.81
C PHE A 107 -11.11 -10.25 -6.14
N PRO A 108 -12.15 -10.52 -5.31
CA PRO A 108 -12.20 -11.70 -4.44
C PRO A 108 -12.16 -13.03 -5.19
N GLU A 109 -12.62 -13.08 -6.44
CA GLU A 109 -12.73 -14.32 -7.21
C GLU A 109 -11.72 -14.40 -8.39
N TRP A 110 -10.87 -13.40 -8.54
CA TRP A 110 -9.98 -13.30 -9.70
C TRP A 110 -8.63 -14.00 -9.53
N GLY A 111 -8.33 -14.55 -8.36
CA GLY A 111 -7.07 -15.24 -8.10
C GLY A 111 -5.84 -14.44 -8.54
N TRP A 112 -4.98 -15.04 -9.35
CA TRP A 112 -3.75 -14.39 -9.87
C TRP A 112 -4.03 -13.14 -10.73
N TRP A 113 -5.14 -13.11 -11.47
CA TRP A 113 -5.52 -11.94 -12.26
C TRP A 113 -5.86 -10.74 -11.38
N GLY A 114 -6.48 -10.98 -10.22
CA GLY A 114 -6.74 -9.92 -9.23
C GLY A 114 -5.45 -9.35 -8.65
N LEU A 115 -4.46 -10.20 -8.38
CA LEU A 115 -3.13 -9.75 -7.95
C LEU A 115 -2.43 -8.94 -9.04
N ALA A 116 -2.44 -9.42 -10.28
CA ALA A 116 -1.84 -8.69 -11.41
C ALA A 116 -2.51 -7.34 -11.66
N ALA A 117 -3.86 -7.29 -11.63
CA ALA A 117 -4.62 -6.06 -11.75
C ALA A 117 -4.29 -5.06 -10.62
N THR A 118 -4.21 -5.56 -9.38
CA THR A 118 -3.86 -4.72 -8.23
C THR A 118 -2.43 -4.19 -8.33
N ALA A 119 -1.46 -5.05 -8.67
CA ALA A 119 -0.06 -4.65 -8.85
C ALA A 119 0.08 -3.59 -9.95
N THR A 120 -0.58 -3.80 -11.09
CA THR A 120 -0.61 -2.83 -12.19
C THR A 120 -1.24 -1.51 -11.73
N GLY A 121 -2.37 -1.56 -11.02
CA GLY A 121 -3.03 -0.39 -10.48
C GLY A 121 -2.12 0.39 -9.53
N LEU A 122 -1.40 -0.27 -8.63
CA LEU A 122 -0.44 0.36 -7.72
C LEU A 122 0.69 1.07 -8.49
N LEU A 123 1.21 0.46 -9.58
CA LEU A 123 2.24 1.08 -10.41
C LEU A 123 1.69 2.28 -11.19
N VAL A 124 0.50 2.18 -11.78
CA VAL A 124 -0.14 3.28 -12.52
C VAL A 124 -0.40 4.47 -11.58
N MET A 125 -0.76 4.22 -10.30
CA MET A 125 -0.94 5.27 -9.28
C MET A 125 0.31 6.12 -9.05
N THR A 126 1.50 5.61 -9.34
CA THR A 126 2.76 6.39 -9.22
C THR A 126 3.08 7.24 -10.45
N THR A 127 2.32 7.08 -11.53
CA THR A 127 2.52 7.79 -12.81
C THR A 127 1.54 8.95 -12.98
N LYS A 128 1.69 9.72 -14.06
CA LYS A 128 0.73 10.77 -14.45
C LYS A 128 -0.68 10.22 -14.76
N ALA A 129 -0.80 8.93 -15.02
CA ALA A 129 -2.07 8.25 -15.28
C ALA A 129 -2.80 7.82 -13.98
N TRP A 130 -2.34 8.24 -12.81
CA TRP A 130 -2.98 7.93 -11.53
C TRP A 130 -4.48 8.24 -11.47
N PRO A 131 -5.03 9.31 -12.13
CA PRO A 131 -6.46 9.55 -12.09
C PRO A 131 -7.28 8.41 -12.72
N VAL A 132 -6.75 7.78 -13.80
CA VAL A 132 -7.40 6.63 -14.43
C VAL A 132 -7.48 5.44 -13.47
N ALA A 133 -6.37 5.15 -12.77
CA ALA A 133 -6.36 4.09 -11.77
C ALA A 133 -7.27 4.40 -10.58
N ALA A 134 -7.34 5.67 -10.15
CA ALA A 134 -8.25 6.10 -9.07
C ALA A 134 -9.73 5.94 -9.46
N ILE A 135 -10.09 6.29 -10.70
CA ILE A 135 -11.45 6.09 -11.23
C ILE A 135 -11.79 4.60 -11.30
N ALA A 136 -10.87 3.78 -11.85
CA ALA A 136 -11.06 2.33 -11.91
C ALA A 136 -11.21 1.70 -10.51
N LEU A 137 -10.45 2.18 -9.54
CA LEU A 137 -10.58 1.77 -8.15
C LEU A 137 -11.94 2.16 -7.56
N ALA A 138 -12.40 3.39 -7.81
CA ALA A 138 -13.70 3.87 -7.33
C ALA A 138 -14.85 3.08 -7.95
N ASP A 139 -14.78 2.74 -9.25
CA ASP A 139 -15.77 1.90 -9.92
C ASP A 139 -15.78 0.46 -9.38
N ALA A 140 -14.60 -0.14 -9.19
CA ALA A 140 -14.49 -1.45 -8.57
C ALA A 140 -15.08 -1.47 -7.16
N TRP A 141 -14.82 -0.43 -6.37
CA TRP A 141 -15.38 -0.26 -5.05
C TRP A 141 -16.90 -0.09 -5.06
N ALA A 142 -17.42 0.75 -5.96
CA ALA A 142 -18.87 0.97 -6.11
C ALA A 142 -19.62 -0.32 -6.46
N ARG A 143 -19.01 -1.18 -7.31
CA ARG A 143 -19.57 -2.49 -7.65
C ARG A 143 -19.67 -3.42 -6.44
N LEU A 144 -18.64 -3.46 -5.60
CA LEU A 144 -18.61 -4.31 -4.41
C LEU A 144 -19.69 -3.94 -3.39
N PHE A 145 -20.03 -2.66 -3.29
CA PHE A 145 -20.99 -2.16 -2.29
C PHE A 145 -22.35 -1.76 -2.87
N GLY A 146 -22.60 -2.03 -4.16
CA GLY A 146 -23.85 -1.68 -4.83
C GLY A 146 -24.12 -0.18 -4.88
N LEU A 147 -23.07 0.66 -4.84
CA LEU A 147 -23.19 2.11 -4.89
C LEU A 147 -23.45 2.61 -6.32
N PRO A 148 -24.18 3.76 -6.51
CA PRO A 148 -24.39 4.32 -7.83
C PRO A 148 -23.03 4.65 -8.49
N ARG A 149 -22.92 4.33 -9.78
CA ARG A 149 -21.70 4.57 -10.56
C ARG A 149 -21.44 6.08 -10.67
N VAL A 150 -20.19 6.47 -10.45
CA VAL A 150 -19.73 7.82 -10.78
C VAL A 150 -19.63 7.92 -12.30
N THR A 151 -20.65 8.43 -12.96
CA THR A 151 -20.60 8.74 -14.40
C THR A 151 -19.77 10.02 -14.59
N VAL A 152 -18.50 9.85 -14.97
CA VAL A 152 -17.57 10.97 -15.24
C VAL A 152 -17.88 11.68 -16.59
N PHE A 153 -18.98 11.35 -17.24
CA PHE A 153 -19.29 11.81 -18.60
C PHE A 153 -20.23 13.02 -18.71
N ASN A 154 -20.32 13.85 -17.68
CA ASN A 154 -21.08 15.11 -17.77
C ASN A 154 -20.25 16.31 -17.27
N LEU A 155 -19.09 16.54 -17.90
CA LEU A 155 -18.35 17.81 -17.85
C LEU A 155 -18.01 18.23 -19.28
#